data_04a03d52f59a23af66b0d7b40f01e719
#
_entry.id   04a03d52f59a23af66b0d7b40f01e719
#
_cell.length_a   1.000
_cell.length_b   1.000
_cell.length_c   1.000
_cell.angle_alpha   90.00
_cell.angle_beta   90.00
_cell.angle_gamma   90.00
#
_symmetry.space_group_name_H-M   'P 1'
#
loop_
_entity.id
_entity.type
_entity.pdbx_description
1 polymer ?
#
loop_
_entity_poly.entity_id
_entity_poly.type
_entity_poly.pdbx_seq_one_letter_code
_entity_poly.pdbx_strand_id
1 'polypeptide(L)'
;MNMKKIAVILPVYKNDKVPYIKLSFDSILNQTYKDLHLFIGVDGPVGKDLEECLKKYEQDERVTVEWFKENRGLAIVLNDLLEICFKESYEYIARMDADDISMPKRFEKQMAYLQQHPEIDVVGGAIEEIDEDSESRGKTIVYPLTSDDCYNFFARRNPHAHPAVMFRKSFVDKAGCKYRPEYRQNQDTMLWLDGMKAGTKHANLPD
;
A
#
# COMPACT_ATOMS: atom_id res chain seq x y z
N MET A 1 19.64 -4.05 -16.61
CA MET A 1 18.65 -2.98 -16.38
C MET A 1 18.71 -2.63 -14.91
N ASN A 2 18.84 -1.34 -14.54
CA ASN A 2 18.70 -0.97 -13.13
C ASN A 2 17.29 -1.30 -12.69
N MET A 3 17.14 -2.12 -11.65
CA MET A 3 15.84 -2.39 -11.05
C MET A 3 15.27 -1.07 -10.52
N LYS A 4 13.97 -0.88 -10.66
CA LYS A 4 13.26 0.31 -10.15
C LYS A 4 12.90 0.08 -8.68
N LYS A 5 13.39 0.93 -7.79
CA LYS A 5 13.14 0.80 -6.35
C LYS A 5 11.67 1.06 -6.00
N ILE A 6 11.10 0.19 -5.17
CA ILE A 6 9.73 0.30 -4.67
C ILE A 6 9.77 0.90 -3.26
N ALA A 7 9.00 1.97 -3.01
CA ALA A 7 8.68 2.36 -1.64
C ALA A 7 7.39 1.68 -1.20
N VAL A 8 7.44 0.96 -0.08
CA VAL A 8 6.25 0.36 0.54
C VAL A 8 5.83 1.26 1.68
N ILE A 9 4.62 1.81 1.64
CA ILE A 9 4.08 2.65 2.70
C ILE A 9 3.12 1.85 3.58
N LEU A 10 3.36 1.85 4.88
CA LEU A 10 2.62 1.08 5.86
C LEU A 10 2.39 1.91 7.13
N PRO A 11 1.15 2.31 7.41
CA PRO A 11 0.79 2.99 8.65
C PRO A 11 0.61 1.97 9.79
N VAL A 12 1.01 2.39 10.99
CA VAL A 12 0.83 1.64 12.24
C VAL A 12 0.24 2.56 13.29
N TYR A 13 -0.64 2.05 14.13
CA TYR A 13 -1.20 2.82 15.25
C TYR A 13 -1.36 1.95 16.52
N LYS A 14 -1.77 2.55 17.62
CA LYS A 14 -1.76 1.95 18.97
C LYS A 14 -2.56 0.65 19.16
N ASN A 15 -3.54 0.37 18.28
CA ASN A 15 -4.38 -0.83 18.38
C ASN A 15 -3.87 -2.01 17.55
N ASP A 16 -2.81 -1.80 16.74
CA ASP A 16 -2.23 -2.86 15.94
C ASP A 16 -1.53 -3.89 16.83
N LYS A 17 -1.70 -5.15 16.48
CA LYS A 17 -1.20 -6.27 17.27
C LYS A 17 0.17 -6.72 16.78
N VAL A 18 1.13 -6.82 17.68
CA VAL A 18 2.51 -7.24 17.38
C VAL A 18 2.61 -8.53 16.55
N PRO A 19 1.82 -9.60 16.79
CA PRO A 19 1.87 -10.80 15.96
C PRO A 19 1.55 -10.52 14.47
N TYR A 20 0.52 -9.73 14.19
CA TYR A 20 0.13 -9.40 12.82
C TYR A 20 1.15 -8.50 12.13
N ILE A 21 1.66 -7.49 12.85
CA ILE A 21 2.74 -6.62 12.36
C ILE A 21 3.96 -7.44 11.91
N LYS A 22 4.37 -8.43 12.69
CA LYS A 22 5.49 -9.29 12.31
C LYS A 22 5.21 -10.05 11.02
N LEU A 23 4.03 -10.65 10.90
CA LEU A 23 3.64 -11.35 9.66
C LEU A 23 3.61 -10.40 8.46
N SER A 24 3.04 -9.21 8.63
CA SER A 24 2.98 -8.18 7.58
C SER A 24 4.38 -7.75 7.14
N PHE A 25 5.23 -7.32 8.06
CA PHE A 25 6.58 -6.83 7.74
C PHE A 25 7.47 -7.91 7.15
N ASP A 26 7.45 -9.11 7.74
CA ASP A 26 8.20 -10.26 7.22
C ASP A 26 7.75 -10.62 5.80
N SER A 27 6.45 -10.53 5.50
CA SER A 27 5.92 -10.79 4.17
C SER A 27 6.41 -9.78 3.12
N ILE A 28 6.65 -8.51 3.53
CA ILE A 28 7.22 -7.46 2.68
C ILE A 28 8.72 -7.68 2.50
N LEU A 29 9.47 -7.87 3.58
CA LEU A 29 10.93 -7.98 3.53
C LEU A 29 11.39 -9.27 2.84
N ASN A 30 10.53 -10.30 2.80
CA ASN A 30 10.79 -11.58 2.11
C ASN A 30 10.24 -11.66 0.68
N GLN A 31 9.76 -10.56 0.09
CA GLN A 31 9.35 -10.52 -1.32
C GLN A 31 10.46 -11.00 -2.26
N THR A 32 10.07 -11.63 -3.38
CA THR A 32 11.03 -12.02 -4.44
C THR A 32 11.71 -10.83 -5.09
N TYR A 33 11.01 -9.70 -5.22
CA TYR A 33 11.55 -8.43 -5.65
C TYR A 33 12.35 -7.78 -4.52
N LYS A 34 13.68 -7.64 -4.67
CA LYS A 34 14.58 -7.23 -3.58
C LYS A 34 14.85 -5.73 -3.49
N ASP A 35 14.64 -4.98 -4.57
CA ASP A 35 14.89 -3.53 -4.60
C ASP A 35 13.67 -2.77 -4.06
N LEU A 36 13.45 -2.89 -2.75
CA LEU A 36 12.35 -2.26 -2.03
C LEU A 36 12.83 -1.57 -0.74
N HIS A 37 12.05 -0.62 -0.26
CA HIS A 37 12.23 0.01 1.04
C HIS A 37 10.86 0.15 1.74
N LEU A 38 10.79 -0.25 3.00
CA LEU A 38 9.58 -0.20 3.81
C LEU A 38 9.59 1.08 4.67
N PHE A 39 8.64 1.97 4.41
CA PHE A 39 8.37 3.17 5.20
C PHE A 39 7.18 2.92 6.13
N ILE A 40 7.43 2.92 7.42
CA ILE A 40 6.44 2.70 8.46
C ILE A 40 6.09 4.04 9.11
N GLY A 41 4.82 4.43 9.10
CA GLY A 41 4.35 5.63 9.76
C GLY A 41 3.61 5.30 11.05
N VAL A 42 4.19 5.61 12.21
CA VAL A 42 3.59 5.34 13.52
C VAL A 42 2.70 6.51 13.92
N ASP A 43 1.38 6.34 13.85
CA ASP A 43 0.38 7.38 14.06
C ASP A 43 0.09 7.64 15.55
N GLY A 44 1.00 8.38 16.17
CA GLY A 44 0.95 8.75 17.58
C GLY A 44 1.55 7.71 18.52
N PRO A 45 1.44 7.93 19.85
CA PRO A 45 2.03 7.04 20.84
C PRO A 45 1.48 5.63 20.78
N VAL A 46 2.36 4.63 20.89
CA VAL A 46 2.04 3.21 20.91
C VAL A 46 2.47 2.55 22.24
N GLY A 47 1.97 1.34 22.50
CA GLY A 47 2.38 0.56 23.66
C GLY A 47 3.83 0.08 23.57
N LYS A 48 4.44 -0.20 24.73
CA LYS A 48 5.85 -0.59 24.84
C LYS A 48 6.24 -1.79 23.98
N ASP A 49 5.40 -2.83 23.96
CA ASP A 49 5.67 -4.05 23.19
C ASP A 49 5.72 -3.77 21.68
N LEU A 50 4.81 -2.90 21.21
CA LEU A 50 4.77 -2.47 19.82
C LEU A 50 5.97 -1.59 19.49
N GLU A 51 6.32 -0.64 20.34
CA GLU A 51 7.51 0.20 20.19
C GLU A 51 8.79 -0.63 20.09
N GLU A 52 8.98 -1.60 20.99
CA GLU A 52 10.13 -2.51 20.98
C GLU A 52 10.17 -3.37 19.70
N CYS A 53 9.01 -3.81 19.22
CA CYS A 53 8.90 -4.53 17.95
C CYS A 53 9.36 -3.66 16.78
N LEU A 54 8.82 -2.45 16.65
CA LEU A 54 9.16 -1.52 15.57
C LEU A 54 10.65 -1.16 15.57
N LYS A 55 11.24 -0.88 16.74
CA LYS A 55 12.68 -0.61 16.89
C LYS A 55 13.59 -1.77 16.45
N LYS A 56 13.10 -3.03 16.50
CA LYS A 56 13.86 -4.17 15.97
C LYS A 56 13.87 -4.17 14.44
N TYR A 57 12.73 -3.89 13.80
CA TYR A 57 12.67 -3.79 12.34
C TYR A 57 13.44 -2.58 11.80
N GLU A 58 13.51 -1.49 12.54
CA GLU A 58 14.30 -0.29 12.19
C GLU A 58 15.82 -0.56 12.07
N GLN A 59 16.31 -1.72 12.57
CA GLN A 59 17.70 -2.15 12.38
C GLN A 59 17.98 -2.72 10.96
N ASP A 60 16.94 -3.07 10.18
CA ASP A 60 17.10 -3.47 8.79
C ASP A 60 17.30 -2.21 7.92
N GLU A 61 18.36 -2.16 7.13
CA GLU A 61 18.68 -1.02 6.26
C GLU A 61 17.60 -0.67 5.21
N ARG A 62 16.67 -1.60 5.00
CA ARG A 62 15.52 -1.44 4.10
C ARG A 62 14.29 -0.89 4.81
N VAL A 63 14.37 -0.52 6.09
CA VAL A 63 13.23 -0.07 6.88
C VAL A 63 13.50 1.33 7.44
N THR A 64 12.55 2.21 7.26
CA THR A 64 12.51 3.53 7.92
C THR A 64 11.24 3.63 8.74
N VAL A 65 11.36 4.03 10.01
CA VAL A 65 10.22 4.24 10.91
C VAL A 65 10.08 5.73 11.22
N GLU A 66 8.95 6.31 10.82
CA GLU A 66 8.59 7.68 11.10
C GLU A 66 7.66 7.74 12.32
N TRP A 67 8.13 8.35 13.40
CA TRP A 67 7.43 8.44 14.67
C TRP A 67 6.68 9.76 14.78
N PHE A 68 5.36 9.75 14.65
CA PHE A 68 4.54 10.95 14.82
C PHE A 68 4.12 11.14 16.28
N LYS A 69 4.15 12.40 16.75
CA LYS A 69 3.87 12.72 18.16
C LYS A 69 2.41 12.52 18.54
N GLU A 70 1.50 12.64 17.59
CA GLU A 70 0.05 12.62 17.80
C GLU A 70 -0.61 11.71 16.79
N ASN A 71 -1.74 11.10 17.17
CA ASN A 71 -2.60 10.38 16.24
C ASN A 71 -3.37 11.39 15.39
N ARG A 72 -3.06 11.45 14.10
CA ARG A 72 -3.64 12.38 13.12
C ARG A 72 -4.54 11.69 12.11
N GLY A 73 -4.57 10.37 12.14
CA GLY A 73 -5.38 9.53 11.27
C GLY A 73 -4.69 9.09 9.98
N LEU A 74 -5.19 7.96 9.47
CA LEU A 74 -4.60 7.20 8.37
C LEU A 74 -4.23 8.05 7.14
N ALA A 75 -5.13 8.92 6.69
CA ALA A 75 -4.91 9.73 5.49
C ALA A 75 -3.72 10.68 5.63
N ILE A 76 -3.55 11.28 6.81
CA ILE A 76 -2.44 12.22 7.06
C ILE A 76 -1.12 11.46 7.10
N VAL A 77 -1.07 10.33 7.81
CA VAL A 77 0.14 9.49 7.87
C VAL A 77 0.55 9.00 6.49
N LEU A 78 -0.40 8.50 5.69
CA LEU A 78 -0.12 8.08 4.32
C LEU A 78 0.39 9.23 3.45
N ASN A 79 -0.15 10.44 3.61
CA ASN A 79 0.33 11.62 2.89
C ASN A 79 1.76 12.00 3.28
N ASP A 80 2.09 11.95 4.57
CA ASP A 80 3.44 12.24 5.05
C ASP A 80 4.45 11.21 4.51
N LEU A 81 4.08 9.91 4.54
CA LEU A 81 4.92 8.87 3.94
C LEU A 81 5.11 9.06 2.44
N LEU A 82 4.06 9.43 1.70
CA LEU A 82 4.18 9.77 0.27
C LEU A 82 5.13 10.94 0.04
N GLU A 83 5.08 11.99 0.89
CA GLU A 83 6.01 13.11 0.77
C GLU A 83 7.46 12.71 0.97
N ILE A 84 7.73 11.85 1.96
CA ILE A 84 9.07 11.31 2.21
C ILE A 84 9.54 10.52 0.99
N CYS A 85 8.72 9.57 0.51
CA CYS A 85 9.06 8.77 -0.66
C CYS A 85 9.34 9.62 -1.90
N PHE A 86 8.55 10.67 -2.13
CA PHE A 86 8.74 11.53 -3.31
C PHE A 86 9.97 12.45 -3.18
N LYS A 87 10.31 12.90 -1.97
CA LYS A 87 11.57 13.63 -1.72
C LYS A 87 12.79 12.75 -1.98
N GLU A 88 12.71 11.47 -1.67
CA GLU A 88 13.74 10.47 -1.95
C GLU A 88 13.69 9.92 -3.40
N SER A 89 12.86 10.53 -4.26
CA SER A 89 12.76 10.20 -5.69
C SER A 89 12.23 8.81 -6.02
N TYR A 90 11.42 8.21 -5.15
CA TYR A 90 10.71 6.97 -5.49
C TYR A 90 9.62 7.24 -6.52
N GLU A 91 9.59 6.41 -7.57
CA GLU A 91 8.60 6.47 -8.65
C GLU A 91 7.45 5.46 -8.48
N TYR A 92 7.68 4.40 -7.71
CA TYR A 92 6.73 3.30 -7.49
C TYR A 92 6.42 3.17 -6.00
N ILE A 93 5.15 3.24 -5.68
CA ILE A 93 4.65 3.18 -4.31
C ILE A 93 3.75 1.96 -4.18
N ALA A 94 4.05 1.06 -3.26
CA ALA A 94 3.17 -0.03 -2.85
C ALA A 94 2.54 0.30 -1.50
N ARG A 95 1.26 -0.02 -1.36
CA ARG A 95 0.53 0.15 -0.10
C ARG A 95 0.41 -1.18 0.64
N MET A 96 0.46 -1.15 1.98
CA MET A 96 0.25 -2.32 2.82
C MET A 96 -0.42 -1.95 4.14
N ASP A 97 -1.29 -2.82 4.67
CA ASP A 97 -1.82 -2.73 6.03
C ASP A 97 -0.96 -3.50 7.02
N ALA A 98 -1.00 -3.09 8.30
CA ALA A 98 -0.19 -3.68 9.36
C ALA A 98 -0.67 -5.09 9.79
N ASP A 99 -1.84 -5.50 9.36
CA ASP A 99 -2.50 -6.77 9.67
C ASP A 99 -2.73 -7.68 8.45
N ASP A 100 -2.24 -7.27 7.26
CA ASP A 100 -2.29 -8.06 6.03
C ASP A 100 -0.98 -8.79 5.74
N ILE A 101 -1.03 -9.84 4.93
CA ILE A 101 0.12 -10.61 4.47
C ILE A 101 0.28 -10.46 2.95
N SER A 102 1.44 -10.01 2.51
CA SER A 102 1.76 -9.85 1.09
C SER A 102 2.26 -11.16 0.49
N MET A 103 1.61 -11.65 -0.58
CA MET A 103 2.06 -12.85 -1.27
C MET A 103 3.48 -12.68 -1.82
N PRO A 104 4.34 -13.72 -1.78
CA PRO A 104 5.79 -13.58 -2.01
C PRO A 104 6.21 -12.98 -3.36
N LYS A 105 5.39 -13.12 -4.41
CA LYS A 105 5.66 -12.63 -5.77
C LYS A 105 4.87 -11.37 -6.12
N ARG A 106 4.14 -10.79 -5.17
CA ARG A 106 3.27 -9.63 -5.46
C ARG A 106 4.05 -8.49 -6.14
N PHE A 107 5.13 -8.02 -5.53
CA PHE A 107 5.86 -6.87 -6.06
C PHE A 107 6.55 -7.15 -7.39
N GLU A 108 7.05 -8.37 -7.58
CA GLU A 108 7.61 -8.80 -8.86
C GLU A 108 6.56 -8.73 -9.98
N LYS A 109 5.36 -9.28 -9.75
CA LYS A 109 4.27 -9.30 -10.73
C LYS A 109 3.76 -7.88 -11.02
N GLN A 110 3.48 -7.09 -9.98
CA GLN A 110 2.96 -5.72 -10.14
C GLN A 110 3.98 -4.80 -10.83
N MET A 111 5.26 -4.91 -10.47
CA MET A 111 6.32 -4.13 -11.11
C MET A 111 6.48 -4.52 -12.59
N ALA A 112 6.52 -5.82 -12.90
CA ALA A 112 6.61 -6.30 -14.27
C ALA A 112 5.42 -5.81 -15.11
N TYR A 113 4.21 -5.86 -14.56
CA TYR A 113 3.00 -5.37 -15.23
C TYR A 113 3.08 -3.86 -15.51
N LEU A 114 3.41 -3.05 -14.52
CA LEU A 114 3.55 -1.62 -14.70
C LEU A 114 4.64 -1.28 -15.74
N GLN A 115 5.76 -2.01 -15.77
CA GLN A 115 6.81 -1.77 -16.77
C GLN A 115 6.37 -2.11 -18.20
N GLN A 116 5.54 -3.15 -18.37
CA GLN A 116 5.00 -3.56 -19.67
C GLN A 116 3.84 -2.66 -20.13
N HIS A 117 3.15 -2.01 -19.19
CA HIS A 117 1.99 -1.15 -19.43
C HIS A 117 2.25 0.27 -18.92
N PRO A 118 3.03 1.07 -19.66
CA PRO A 118 3.39 2.43 -19.23
C PRO A 118 2.20 3.39 -19.13
N GLU A 119 1.07 3.04 -19.76
CA GLU A 119 -0.19 3.78 -19.68
C GLU A 119 -0.95 3.55 -18.38
N ILE A 120 -0.67 2.46 -17.63
CA ILE A 120 -1.35 2.15 -16.37
C ILE A 120 -0.69 2.90 -15.22
N ASP A 121 -1.49 3.61 -14.45
CA ASP A 121 -1.06 4.41 -13.31
C ASP A 121 -1.14 3.64 -11.99
N VAL A 122 -2.17 2.79 -11.83
CA VAL A 122 -2.44 2.00 -10.63
C VAL A 122 -2.67 0.54 -10.99
N VAL A 123 -2.01 -0.38 -10.30
CA VAL A 123 -2.27 -1.82 -10.40
C VAL A 123 -2.57 -2.39 -9.02
N GLY A 124 -3.69 -3.08 -8.90
CA GLY A 124 -4.06 -3.88 -7.73
C GLY A 124 -3.81 -5.37 -7.94
N GLY A 125 -4.44 -6.19 -7.12
CA GLY A 125 -4.43 -7.65 -7.24
C GLY A 125 -5.64 -8.27 -6.55
N ALA A 126 -5.84 -9.57 -6.73
CA ALA A 126 -6.79 -10.33 -5.95
C ALA A 126 -6.34 -10.40 -4.48
N ILE A 127 -7.28 -10.60 -3.58
CA ILE A 127 -7.00 -10.84 -2.16
C ILE A 127 -7.66 -12.14 -1.71
N GLU A 128 -7.04 -12.81 -0.76
CA GLU A 128 -7.60 -13.93 -0.04
C GLU A 128 -8.00 -13.51 1.36
N GLU A 129 -9.22 -13.82 1.78
CA GLU A 129 -9.65 -13.56 3.16
C GLU A 129 -9.00 -14.56 4.10
N ILE A 130 -8.33 -14.06 5.13
CA ILE A 130 -7.77 -14.85 6.24
C ILE A 130 -8.51 -14.55 7.54
N ASP A 131 -8.43 -15.44 8.51
CA ASP A 131 -8.99 -15.24 9.84
C ASP A 131 -7.94 -14.66 10.82
N GLU A 132 -8.30 -14.57 12.12
CA GLU A 132 -7.44 -14.03 13.17
C GLU A 132 -6.19 -14.89 13.46
N ASP A 133 -6.21 -16.17 13.04
CA ASP A 133 -5.07 -17.10 13.13
C ASP A 133 -4.23 -17.08 11.84
N SER A 134 -4.56 -16.18 10.89
CA SER A 134 -3.95 -16.05 9.55
C SER A 134 -4.17 -17.27 8.67
N GLU A 135 -5.20 -18.08 8.95
CA GLU A 135 -5.58 -19.20 8.13
C GLU A 135 -6.58 -18.77 7.03
N SER A 136 -6.44 -19.38 5.85
CA SER A 136 -7.32 -19.08 4.72
C SER A 136 -8.77 -19.41 5.02
N ARG A 137 -9.68 -18.47 4.71
CA ARG A 137 -11.13 -18.70 4.72
C ARG A 137 -11.63 -19.35 3.43
N GLY A 138 -10.73 -19.70 2.51
CA GLY A 138 -11.09 -20.29 1.21
C GLY A 138 -11.86 -19.35 0.29
N LYS A 139 -11.76 -18.03 0.53
CA LYS A 139 -12.47 -17.01 -0.26
C LYS A 139 -11.49 -16.03 -0.88
N THR A 140 -11.38 -16.11 -2.20
CA THR A 140 -10.61 -15.15 -3.00
C THR A 140 -11.54 -14.08 -3.57
N ILE A 141 -11.18 -12.83 -3.45
CA ILE A 141 -11.88 -11.68 -4.05
C ILE A 141 -11.04 -11.20 -5.22
N VAL A 142 -11.62 -11.26 -6.42
CA VAL A 142 -11.01 -10.78 -7.65
C VAL A 142 -11.62 -9.41 -8.01
N TYR A 143 -10.78 -8.51 -8.47
CA TYR A 143 -11.16 -7.17 -8.90
C TYR A 143 -11.13 -7.03 -10.41
N PRO A 144 -11.78 -6.02 -11.01
CA PRO A 144 -11.79 -5.80 -12.45
C PRO A 144 -10.37 -5.66 -13.03
N LEU A 145 -10.09 -6.35 -14.13
CA LEU A 145 -8.73 -6.47 -14.66
C LEU A 145 -8.33 -5.29 -15.57
N THR A 146 -9.31 -4.72 -16.28
CA THR A 146 -9.05 -3.62 -17.24
C THR A 146 -9.46 -2.26 -16.69
N SER A 147 -8.91 -1.20 -17.27
CA SER A 147 -9.23 0.16 -16.84
C SER A 147 -10.71 0.48 -17.02
N ASP A 148 -11.30 0.12 -18.16
CA ASP A 148 -12.72 0.36 -18.44
C ASP A 148 -13.62 -0.39 -17.44
N ASP A 149 -13.26 -1.64 -17.11
CA ASP A 149 -13.98 -2.42 -16.11
C ASP A 149 -13.83 -1.83 -14.70
N CYS A 150 -12.65 -1.30 -14.34
CA CYS A 150 -12.45 -0.59 -13.08
C CYS A 150 -13.36 0.65 -12.96
N TYR A 151 -13.45 1.45 -14.02
CA TYR A 151 -14.33 2.63 -14.07
C TYR A 151 -15.81 2.23 -13.95
N ASN A 152 -16.25 1.22 -14.69
CA ASN A 152 -17.63 0.73 -14.62
C ASN A 152 -17.97 0.13 -13.25
N PHE A 153 -17.02 -0.56 -12.64
CA PHE A 153 -17.19 -1.19 -11.33
C PHE A 153 -17.26 -0.16 -10.21
N PHE A 154 -16.51 0.94 -10.33
CA PHE A 154 -16.45 2.01 -9.35
C PHE A 154 -17.83 2.65 -9.06
N ALA A 155 -18.74 2.63 -10.03
CA ALA A 155 -20.12 3.09 -9.83
C ALA A 155 -20.89 2.28 -8.76
N ARG A 156 -20.40 1.09 -8.40
CA ARG A 156 -21.05 0.17 -7.46
C ARG A 156 -20.18 -0.11 -6.24
N ARG A 157 -18.86 -0.18 -6.42
CA ARG A 157 -17.91 -0.63 -5.41
C ARG A 157 -16.49 -0.16 -5.74
N ASN A 158 -15.63 -0.06 -4.72
CA ASN A 158 -14.20 0.21 -4.90
C ASN A 158 -13.55 -0.87 -5.80
N PRO A 159 -12.85 -0.48 -6.89
CA PRO A 159 -12.26 -1.42 -7.85
C PRO A 159 -10.93 -2.02 -7.39
N HIS A 160 -10.44 -1.67 -6.23
CA HIS A 160 -9.18 -2.15 -5.66
C HIS A 160 -9.33 -2.52 -4.19
N ALA A 161 -8.56 -3.52 -3.74
CA ALA A 161 -8.22 -3.65 -2.33
C ALA A 161 -7.08 -2.69 -2.01
N HIS A 162 -7.32 -1.75 -1.09
CA HIS A 162 -6.34 -0.73 -0.75
C HIS A 162 -4.95 -1.28 -0.37
N PRO A 163 -4.82 -2.34 0.48
CA PRO A 163 -3.52 -2.92 0.82
C PRO A 163 -2.82 -3.66 -0.33
N ALA A 164 -3.54 -3.93 -1.42
CA ALA A 164 -3.01 -4.71 -2.54
C ALA A 164 -2.58 -3.85 -3.74
N VAL A 165 -2.55 -2.52 -3.63
CA VAL A 165 -2.20 -1.66 -4.77
C VAL A 165 -0.72 -1.31 -4.82
N MET A 166 -0.24 -1.14 -6.07
CA MET A 166 0.99 -0.43 -6.41
C MET A 166 0.65 0.64 -7.44
N PHE A 167 1.21 1.84 -7.29
CA PHE A 167 0.97 2.96 -8.21
C PHE A 167 2.24 3.74 -8.49
N ARG A 168 2.23 4.46 -9.59
CA ARG A 168 3.30 5.38 -9.95
C ARG A 168 3.14 6.72 -9.22
N LYS A 169 4.25 7.40 -8.97
CA LYS A 169 4.21 8.80 -8.51
C LYS A 169 3.34 9.66 -9.44
N SER A 170 3.42 9.43 -10.75
CA SER A 170 2.61 10.14 -11.75
C SER A 170 1.09 10.01 -11.53
N PHE A 171 0.61 8.96 -10.87
CA PHE A 171 -0.79 8.84 -10.48
C PHE A 171 -1.20 9.99 -9.54
N VAL A 172 -0.41 10.24 -8.50
CA VAL A 172 -0.68 11.31 -7.53
C VAL A 172 -0.54 12.68 -8.20
N ASP A 173 0.45 12.84 -9.06
CA ASP A 173 0.66 14.08 -9.80
C ASP A 173 -0.55 14.39 -10.73
N LYS A 174 -1.07 13.38 -11.44
CA LYS A 174 -2.25 13.51 -12.31
C LYS A 174 -3.55 13.75 -11.51
N ALA A 175 -3.74 13.02 -10.41
CA ALA A 175 -4.90 13.17 -9.55
C ALA A 175 -4.97 14.57 -8.91
N GLY A 176 -3.83 15.27 -8.83
CA GLY A 176 -3.73 16.61 -8.26
C GLY A 176 -3.96 16.66 -6.75
N CYS A 177 -4.08 15.50 -6.12
CA CYS A 177 -4.22 15.38 -4.67
C CYS A 177 -3.65 14.05 -4.17
N LYS A 178 -3.47 13.97 -2.86
CA LYS A 178 -3.17 12.77 -2.10
C LYS A 178 -4.44 12.29 -1.39
N TYR A 179 -4.29 11.47 -0.35
CA TYR A 179 -5.42 11.10 0.51
C TYR A 179 -6.08 12.32 1.14
N ARG A 180 -7.41 12.36 1.16
CA ARG A 180 -8.18 13.47 1.73
C ARG A 180 -8.46 13.25 3.22
N PRO A 181 -7.89 14.04 4.14
CA PRO A 181 -8.02 13.83 5.59
C PRO A 181 -9.44 14.01 6.14
N GLU A 182 -10.28 14.78 5.45
CA GLU A 182 -11.69 14.97 5.81
C GLU A 182 -12.53 13.69 5.69
N TYR A 183 -12.06 12.72 4.90
CA TYR A 183 -12.70 11.40 4.78
C TYR A 183 -12.01 10.43 5.73
N ARG A 184 -12.53 10.26 6.95
CA ARG A 184 -11.96 9.29 7.92
C ARG A 184 -12.20 7.84 7.52
N GLN A 185 -13.20 7.58 6.71
CA GLN A 185 -13.50 6.32 6.05
C GLN A 185 -13.54 6.56 4.54
N ASN A 186 -13.22 5.56 3.74
CA ASN A 186 -13.21 5.64 2.27
C ASN A 186 -12.20 6.66 1.69
N GLN A 187 -11.13 6.98 2.40
CA GLN A 187 -10.06 7.87 1.91
C GLN A 187 -9.37 7.32 0.65
N ASP A 188 -9.27 6.01 0.54
CA ASP A 188 -8.82 5.27 -0.65
C ASP A 188 -9.79 5.45 -1.82
N THR A 189 -11.08 5.28 -1.58
CA THR A 189 -12.14 5.46 -2.59
C THR A 189 -12.09 6.88 -3.17
N MET A 190 -11.86 7.89 -2.31
CA MET A 190 -11.77 9.27 -2.77
C MET A 190 -10.49 9.51 -3.60
N LEU A 191 -9.37 8.88 -3.23
CA LEU A 191 -8.13 8.96 -4.01
C LEU A 191 -8.31 8.36 -5.41
N TRP A 192 -8.96 7.18 -5.50
CA TRP A 192 -9.27 6.56 -6.80
C TRP A 192 -10.21 7.44 -7.63
N LEU A 193 -11.24 8.02 -7.00
CA LEU A 193 -12.16 8.93 -7.69
C LEU A 193 -11.45 10.14 -8.28
N ASP A 194 -10.55 10.76 -7.54
CA ASP A 194 -9.79 11.91 -8.00
C ASP A 194 -8.87 11.54 -9.16
N GLY A 195 -8.17 10.39 -9.06
CA GLY A 195 -7.39 9.85 -10.15
C GLY A 195 -8.22 9.57 -11.40
N MET A 196 -9.34 8.88 -11.25
CA MET A 196 -10.24 8.57 -12.36
C MET A 196 -10.80 9.84 -13.04
N LYS A 197 -11.18 10.86 -12.26
CA LYS A 197 -11.59 12.17 -12.82
C LYS A 197 -10.48 12.85 -13.59
N ALA A 198 -9.23 12.63 -13.22
CA ALA A 198 -8.05 13.13 -13.92
C ALA A 198 -7.63 12.25 -15.13
N GLY A 199 -8.39 11.18 -15.43
CA GLY A 199 -8.12 10.28 -16.55
C GLY A 199 -7.01 9.26 -16.32
N THR A 200 -6.67 8.96 -15.04
CA THR A 200 -5.69 7.91 -14.73
C THR A 200 -6.23 6.53 -15.10
N LYS A 201 -5.34 5.62 -15.47
CA LYS A 201 -5.70 4.26 -15.87
C LYS A 201 -5.37 3.26 -14.78
N HIS A 202 -6.31 2.36 -14.53
CA HIS A 202 -6.29 1.39 -13.45
C HIS A 202 -6.35 -0.04 -14.00
N ALA A 203 -5.72 -0.98 -13.31
CA ALA A 203 -5.83 -2.41 -13.61
C ALA A 203 -5.71 -3.23 -12.31
N ASN A 204 -6.06 -4.50 -12.38
CA ASN A 204 -5.71 -5.47 -11.34
C ASN A 204 -5.13 -6.72 -11.97
N LEU A 205 -4.26 -7.40 -11.23
CA LEU A 205 -3.82 -8.74 -11.58
C LEU A 205 -4.85 -9.76 -11.09
N PRO A 206 -5.02 -10.88 -11.80
CA PRO A 206 -6.01 -11.90 -11.43
C PRO A 206 -5.62 -12.72 -10.19
N ASP A 207 -4.35 -12.61 -9.74
CA ASP A 207 -3.74 -13.41 -8.66
C ASP A 207 -2.78 -12.60 -7.79
#